data_714b31f2e13b48a6d7ab364c8c6ba487
#
_entry.id   714b31f2e13b48a6d7ab364c8c6ba487
#
_cell.length_a   1.000
_cell.length_b   1.000
_cell.length_c   1.000
_cell.angle_alpha   90.00
_cell.angle_beta   90.00
_cell.angle_gamma   90.00
#
_symmetry.space_group_name_H-M   'P 1'
#
loop_
_entity.id
_entity.type
_entity.pdbx_description
1 polymer ?
#
loop_
_entity_poly.entity_id
_entity_poly.type
_entity_poly.pdbx_seq_one_letter_code
_entity_poly.pdbx_strand_id
1 'polypeptide(L)'
;MLKIGSHVSFSDKGLLTATEEALSYGSSTFMIYTGAPQNTRRKPIEDLFIPEGKEAMAKAGIGEIVVHAPYIINLGSYKDDTFELAVRFLQEEIHRTDKIGVKNIVLHPGAYTDKDPEYGVARIAEGLNEVLEGTKETDVNIALETMAGKGSEIGRTFEELASIIERVRDNHRLTVCMDTCHMHDAGYDIVGDIDGVLRQFDDIIGLDRVAVVHINDSKNPQGAAKDRHAPIGSGWIGFEAINRVVHHDALKGRPFILETPWIGKNDKTVRPMYEAEIALLRADVEERFGGGFLEDVERLHHFYDKSGIVPRRYVLETWELLKSDAKARKADPREPLERLYDLAIENKVLDGDYSEEQINLRLTASLAGKEWLKQA
;
A
#
# COMPACT_ATOMS: atom_id res chain seq x y z
N MET A 1 -11.49 -16.61 4.51
CA MET A 1 -10.02 -16.45 4.39
C MET A 1 -9.73 -14.97 4.19
N LEU A 2 -8.74 -14.42 4.86
CA LEU A 2 -8.32 -13.02 4.71
C LEU A 2 -7.78 -12.77 3.30
N LYS A 3 -8.34 -11.78 2.59
CA LYS A 3 -7.83 -11.35 1.28
C LYS A 3 -6.76 -10.29 1.53
N ILE A 4 -5.51 -10.67 1.55
CA ILE A 4 -4.38 -9.77 1.80
C ILE A 4 -3.27 -9.98 0.77
N GLY A 5 -2.64 -8.91 0.36
CA GLY A 5 -1.53 -8.90 -0.58
C GLY A 5 -0.88 -7.53 -0.66
N SER A 6 -0.16 -7.28 -1.73
CA SER A 6 0.60 -6.05 -1.90
C SER A 6 0.47 -5.48 -3.30
N HIS A 7 0.97 -4.26 -3.46
CA HIS A 7 1.27 -3.72 -4.78
C HIS A 7 2.43 -4.52 -5.40
N VAL A 8 2.25 -4.96 -6.65
CA VAL A 8 3.26 -5.72 -7.41
C VAL A 8 3.52 -5.13 -8.78
N SER A 9 4.64 -5.49 -9.36
CA SER A 9 5.05 -5.02 -10.69
C SER A 9 4.17 -5.60 -11.79
N PHE A 10 3.82 -4.78 -12.77
CA PHE A 10 3.09 -5.18 -13.98
C PHE A 10 3.98 -5.05 -15.22
N SER A 11 5.23 -5.47 -15.08
CA SER A 11 6.25 -5.43 -16.13
C SER A 11 6.33 -6.77 -16.91
N ASP A 12 7.23 -6.87 -17.84
CA ASP A 12 7.53 -8.07 -18.61
C ASP A 12 6.28 -8.75 -19.22
N LYS A 13 5.83 -9.85 -18.62
CA LYS A 13 4.65 -10.62 -19.01
C LYS A 13 3.37 -10.15 -18.30
N GLY A 14 3.30 -8.88 -17.93
CA GLY A 14 2.07 -8.26 -17.41
C GLY A 14 1.44 -9.05 -16.26
N LEU A 15 0.20 -9.53 -16.44
CA LEU A 15 -0.58 -10.20 -15.39
C LEU A 15 0.07 -11.50 -14.90
N LEU A 16 0.73 -12.25 -15.78
CA LEU A 16 1.41 -13.47 -15.37
C LEU A 16 2.55 -13.18 -14.38
N THR A 17 3.45 -12.25 -14.73
CA THR A 17 4.56 -11.87 -13.83
C THR A 17 4.06 -11.25 -12.52
N ALA A 18 3.03 -10.41 -12.59
CA ALA A 18 2.41 -9.84 -11.39
C ALA A 18 1.83 -10.93 -10.46
N THR A 19 1.20 -11.94 -11.05
CA THR A 19 0.67 -13.08 -10.27
C THR A 19 1.80 -13.90 -9.62
N GLU A 20 2.86 -14.20 -10.37
CA GLU A 20 4.02 -14.92 -9.85
C GLU A 20 4.70 -14.17 -8.71
N GLU A 21 4.87 -12.85 -8.86
CA GLU A 21 5.42 -11.97 -7.81
C GLU A 21 4.52 -11.98 -6.56
N ALA A 22 3.22 -11.78 -6.72
CA ALA A 22 2.26 -11.82 -5.61
C ALA A 22 2.29 -13.15 -4.86
N LEU A 23 2.37 -14.26 -5.58
CA LEU A 23 2.47 -15.60 -4.99
C LEU A 23 3.75 -15.80 -4.21
N SER A 24 4.87 -15.22 -4.65
CA SER A 24 6.13 -15.29 -3.91
C SER A 24 6.05 -14.64 -2.54
N TYR A 25 5.15 -13.68 -2.35
CA TYR A 25 4.87 -13.04 -1.05
C TYR A 25 3.74 -13.73 -0.26
N GLY A 26 3.17 -14.81 -0.77
CA GLY A 26 2.02 -15.46 -0.15
C GLY A 26 0.72 -14.69 -0.25
N SER A 27 0.61 -13.78 -1.19
CA SER A 27 -0.59 -12.97 -1.39
C SER A 27 -1.80 -13.80 -1.82
N SER A 28 -3.00 -13.41 -1.36
CA SER A 28 -4.29 -13.95 -1.83
C SER A 28 -5.10 -12.93 -2.64
N THR A 29 -4.59 -11.74 -2.77
CA THR A 29 -4.99 -10.64 -3.65
C THR A 29 -3.76 -9.81 -3.97
N PHE A 30 -3.82 -8.90 -4.94
CA PHE A 30 -2.75 -7.93 -5.20
C PHE A 30 -3.26 -6.73 -5.98
N MET A 31 -2.45 -5.69 -6.03
CA MET A 31 -2.74 -4.47 -6.79
C MET A 31 -1.66 -4.21 -7.84
N ILE A 32 -2.07 -3.66 -8.96
CA ILE A 32 -1.19 -3.30 -10.08
C ILE A 32 -1.49 -1.90 -10.60
N TYR A 33 -0.48 -1.25 -11.17
CA TYR A 33 -0.68 -0.21 -12.19
C TYR A 33 -0.68 -0.89 -13.57
N THR A 34 -1.55 -0.46 -14.50
CA THR A 34 -1.57 -1.06 -15.86
C THR A 34 -0.39 -0.63 -16.73
N GLY A 35 0.50 0.19 -16.20
CA GLY A 35 1.74 0.70 -16.77
C GLY A 35 2.42 1.64 -15.79
N ALA A 36 3.50 2.35 -16.20
CA ALA A 36 4.21 3.24 -15.32
C ALA A 36 3.29 4.39 -14.82
N PRO A 37 3.17 4.60 -13.48
CA PRO A 37 2.21 5.55 -12.91
C PRO A 37 2.57 7.03 -13.14
N GLN A 38 3.80 7.32 -13.59
CA GLN A 38 4.31 8.67 -13.85
C GLN A 38 4.16 9.13 -15.31
N ASN A 39 3.57 8.33 -16.18
CA ASN A 39 3.35 8.69 -17.58
C ASN A 39 2.13 7.99 -18.18
N THR A 40 1.76 8.39 -19.41
CA THR A 40 0.59 7.85 -20.12
C THR A 40 0.91 6.70 -21.08
N ARG A 41 2.16 6.25 -21.13
CA ARG A 41 2.56 5.17 -22.05
C ARG A 41 2.06 3.83 -21.53
N ARG A 42 1.38 3.08 -22.42
CA ARG A 42 0.83 1.76 -22.10
C ARG A 42 1.26 0.74 -23.14
N LYS A 43 1.61 -0.47 -22.67
CA LYS A 43 1.76 -1.62 -23.58
C LYS A 43 0.41 -1.99 -24.17
N PRO A 44 0.35 -2.51 -25.40
CA PRO A 44 -0.87 -3.12 -25.94
C PRO A 44 -1.40 -4.19 -24.98
N ILE A 45 -2.73 -4.30 -24.91
CA ILE A 45 -3.38 -5.25 -23.98
C ILE A 45 -3.00 -6.71 -24.31
N GLU A 46 -2.76 -6.97 -25.58
CA GLU A 46 -2.38 -8.26 -26.14
C GLU A 46 -1.02 -8.76 -25.63
N ASP A 47 -0.15 -7.84 -25.24
CA ASP A 47 1.21 -8.12 -24.74
C ASP A 47 1.26 -8.32 -23.22
N LEU A 48 0.10 -8.34 -22.54
CA LEU A 48 -0.01 -8.37 -21.08
C LEU A 48 -0.28 -9.77 -20.49
N PHE A 49 -0.22 -10.83 -21.28
CA PHE A 49 -0.39 -12.24 -20.85
C PHE A 49 -1.58 -12.44 -19.90
N ILE A 50 -2.72 -11.81 -20.23
CA ILE A 50 -3.91 -11.82 -19.36
C ILE A 50 -4.49 -13.23 -19.21
N PRO A 51 -4.65 -14.06 -20.28
CA PRO A 51 -5.16 -15.42 -20.15
C PRO A 51 -4.27 -16.28 -19.23
N GLU A 52 -2.96 -16.23 -19.41
CA GLU A 52 -1.99 -16.99 -18.63
C GLU A 52 -1.97 -16.54 -17.17
N GLY A 53 -2.02 -15.24 -16.93
CA GLY A 53 -2.12 -14.66 -15.59
C GLY A 53 -3.40 -15.09 -14.87
N LYS A 54 -4.55 -15.05 -15.55
CA LYS A 54 -5.84 -15.52 -15.00
C LYS A 54 -5.81 -17.02 -14.68
N GLU A 55 -5.19 -17.83 -15.52
CA GLU A 55 -5.00 -19.26 -15.25
C GLU A 55 -4.14 -19.48 -14.00
N ALA A 56 -3.02 -18.73 -13.86
CA ALA A 56 -2.16 -18.79 -12.69
C ALA A 56 -2.90 -18.35 -11.42
N MET A 57 -3.65 -17.25 -11.47
CA MET A 57 -4.51 -16.78 -10.38
C MET A 57 -5.52 -17.85 -9.95
N ALA A 58 -6.24 -18.44 -10.92
CA ALA A 58 -7.24 -19.46 -10.63
C ALA A 58 -6.64 -20.71 -9.98
N LYS A 59 -5.47 -21.17 -10.44
CA LYS A 59 -4.74 -22.30 -9.82
C LYS A 59 -4.33 -22.03 -8.39
N ALA A 60 -4.01 -20.78 -8.08
CA ALA A 60 -3.60 -20.32 -6.74
C ALA A 60 -4.76 -19.89 -5.84
N GLY A 61 -6.00 -19.88 -6.35
CA GLY A 61 -7.17 -19.44 -5.59
C GLY A 61 -7.26 -17.92 -5.41
N ILE A 62 -6.53 -17.13 -6.22
CA ILE A 62 -6.65 -15.67 -6.26
C ILE A 62 -7.85 -15.32 -7.14
N GLY A 63 -8.93 -14.79 -6.52
CA GLY A 63 -10.17 -14.47 -7.23
C GLY A 63 -10.35 -12.99 -7.58
N GLU A 64 -9.81 -12.11 -6.78
CA GLU A 64 -9.99 -10.67 -6.90
C GLU A 64 -8.66 -9.96 -6.78
N ILE A 65 -8.42 -9.03 -7.70
CA ILE A 65 -7.27 -8.12 -7.67
C ILE A 65 -7.75 -6.68 -7.88
N VAL A 66 -6.87 -5.72 -7.67
CA VAL A 66 -7.15 -4.29 -7.72
C VAL A 66 -6.24 -3.62 -8.74
N VAL A 67 -6.75 -2.63 -9.46
CA VAL A 67 -5.94 -1.71 -10.26
C VAL A 67 -5.84 -0.38 -9.51
N HIS A 68 -4.69 0.26 -9.55
CA HIS A 68 -4.53 1.64 -9.11
C HIS A 68 -4.38 2.56 -10.32
N ALA A 69 -5.14 3.64 -10.36
CA ALA A 69 -5.01 4.67 -11.38
C ALA A 69 -3.67 5.43 -11.21
N PRO A 70 -3.00 5.81 -12.31
CA PRO A 70 -1.77 6.58 -12.23
C PRO A 70 -1.92 7.90 -11.48
N TYR A 71 -1.01 8.19 -10.57
CA TYR A 71 -1.06 9.41 -9.74
C TYR A 71 -0.87 10.72 -10.51
N ILE A 72 -0.55 10.67 -11.80
CA ILE A 72 -0.55 11.86 -12.67
C ILE A 72 -1.96 12.32 -13.04
N ILE A 73 -2.98 11.50 -12.81
CA ILE A 73 -4.39 11.86 -13.02
C ILE A 73 -4.80 12.84 -11.93
N ASN A 74 -5.17 14.06 -12.32
CA ASN A 74 -5.66 15.08 -11.40
C ASN A 74 -6.96 15.70 -11.93
N LEU A 75 -8.10 15.14 -11.48
CA LEU A 75 -9.42 15.66 -11.84
C LEU A 75 -9.76 16.99 -11.14
N GLY A 76 -9.02 17.38 -10.10
CA GLY A 76 -9.21 18.68 -9.41
C GLY A 76 -8.48 19.86 -10.05
N SER A 77 -7.75 19.64 -11.15
CA SER A 77 -6.95 20.69 -11.80
C SER A 77 -7.81 21.82 -12.35
N TYR A 78 -7.40 23.07 -12.07
CA TYR A 78 -8.00 24.26 -12.68
C TYR A 78 -7.55 24.50 -14.12
N LYS A 79 -6.47 23.83 -14.57
CA LYS A 79 -5.96 23.91 -15.93
C LYS A 79 -6.73 22.93 -16.81
N ASP A 80 -7.45 23.44 -17.79
CA ASP A 80 -8.31 22.64 -18.66
C ASP A 80 -7.54 21.53 -19.39
N ASP A 81 -6.36 21.82 -19.94
CA ASP A 81 -5.52 20.79 -20.60
C ASP A 81 -5.18 19.63 -19.67
N THR A 82 -4.91 19.90 -18.38
CA THR A 82 -4.59 18.86 -17.38
C THR A 82 -5.85 18.08 -17.00
N PHE A 83 -6.96 18.74 -16.84
CA PHE A 83 -8.25 18.15 -16.54
C PHE A 83 -8.72 17.23 -17.67
N GLU A 84 -8.72 17.72 -18.91
CA GLU A 84 -9.12 16.96 -20.10
C GLU A 84 -8.22 15.71 -20.30
N LEU A 85 -6.90 15.87 -20.05
CA LEU A 85 -5.99 14.73 -20.05
C LEU A 85 -6.34 13.73 -18.95
N ALA A 86 -6.64 14.19 -17.74
CA ALA A 86 -7.01 13.34 -16.62
C ALA A 86 -8.29 12.54 -16.90
N VAL A 87 -9.34 13.19 -17.43
CA VAL A 87 -10.60 12.55 -17.81
C VAL A 87 -10.36 11.47 -18.87
N ARG A 88 -9.74 11.83 -19.99
CA ARG A 88 -9.47 10.90 -21.08
C ARG A 88 -8.58 9.73 -20.65
N PHE A 89 -7.56 10.00 -19.86
CA PHE A 89 -6.64 8.97 -19.42
C PHE A 89 -7.25 8.03 -18.38
N LEU A 90 -8.10 8.53 -17.50
CA LEU A 90 -8.85 7.67 -16.57
C LEU A 90 -9.84 6.78 -17.31
N GLN A 91 -10.50 7.27 -18.35
CA GLN A 91 -11.36 6.44 -19.22
C GLN A 91 -10.54 5.32 -19.87
N GLU A 92 -9.34 5.62 -20.38
CA GLU A 92 -8.44 4.59 -20.95
C GLU A 92 -8.06 3.54 -19.90
N GLU A 93 -7.69 3.96 -18.68
CA GLU A 93 -7.34 3.05 -17.58
C GLU A 93 -8.53 2.17 -17.15
N ILE A 94 -9.75 2.70 -17.15
CA ILE A 94 -10.98 1.94 -16.87
C ILE A 94 -11.21 0.87 -17.94
N HIS A 95 -11.10 1.21 -19.22
CA HIS A 95 -11.22 0.23 -20.27
C HIS A 95 -10.15 -0.87 -20.23
N ARG A 96 -8.93 -0.51 -19.83
CA ARG A 96 -7.86 -1.48 -19.63
C ARG A 96 -8.16 -2.38 -18.43
N THR A 97 -8.65 -1.81 -17.34
CA THR A 97 -9.07 -2.54 -16.12
C THR A 97 -10.17 -3.55 -16.44
N ASP A 98 -11.16 -3.14 -17.22
CA ASP A 98 -12.24 -4.02 -17.70
C ASP A 98 -11.69 -5.19 -18.54
N LYS A 99 -10.82 -4.92 -19.50
CA LYS A 99 -10.19 -5.95 -20.34
C LYS A 99 -9.33 -6.93 -19.54
N ILE A 100 -8.65 -6.47 -18.49
CA ILE A 100 -7.95 -7.34 -17.54
C ILE A 100 -8.97 -8.17 -16.75
N GLY A 101 -10.20 -7.72 -16.61
CA GLY A 101 -11.28 -8.36 -15.84
C GLY A 101 -11.24 -8.03 -14.36
N VAL A 102 -10.74 -6.84 -14.02
CA VAL A 102 -10.70 -6.30 -12.66
C VAL A 102 -11.91 -5.40 -12.43
N LYS A 103 -12.48 -5.46 -11.23
CA LYS A 103 -13.71 -4.71 -10.90
C LYS A 103 -13.46 -3.34 -10.28
N ASN A 104 -12.34 -3.15 -9.62
CA ASN A 104 -12.07 -1.94 -8.85
C ASN A 104 -10.78 -1.26 -9.33
N ILE A 105 -10.89 0.03 -9.66
CA ILE A 105 -9.73 0.91 -9.88
C ILE A 105 -9.70 1.95 -8.78
N VAL A 106 -8.61 1.99 -8.00
CA VAL A 106 -8.36 2.99 -6.97
C VAL A 106 -7.92 4.30 -7.64
N LEU A 107 -8.44 5.40 -7.17
CA LEU A 107 -8.15 6.74 -7.69
C LEU A 107 -7.90 7.72 -6.55
N HIS A 108 -6.72 8.37 -6.54
CA HIS A 108 -6.56 9.61 -5.80
C HIS A 108 -7.51 10.66 -6.38
N PRO A 109 -8.44 11.23 -5.63
CA PRO A 109 -9.49 12.10 -6.20
C PRO A 109 -8.92 13.26 -7.01
N GLY A 110 -7.84 13.88 -6.51
CA GLY A 110 -7.14 14.99 -7.16
C GLY A 110 -6.74 16.09 -6.19
N ALA A 111 -6.25 17.19 -6.75
CA ALA A 111 -5.78 18.35 -6.00
C ALA A 111 -6.22 19.65 -6.67
N TYR A 112 -6.70 20.61 -5.86
CA TYR A 112 -7.21 21.90 -6.36
C TYR A 112 -6.12 22.91 -6.74
N THR A 113 -4.86 22.61 -6.37
CA THR A 113 -3.67 23.41 -6.67
C THR A 113 -3.80 24.90 -6.24
N ASP A 114 -4.03 25.83 -7.16
CA ASP A 114 -4.09 27.28 -6.90
C ASP A 114 -5.54 27.80 -6.64
N LYS A 115 -6.50 26.91 -6.43
CA LYS A 115 -7.89 27.22 -6.10
C LYS A 115 -8.18 26.91 -4.63
N ASP A 116 -9.44 26.72 -4.30
CA ASP A 116 -9.92 26.32 -2.98
C ASP A 116 -10.50 24.90 -3.00
N PRO A 117 -10.72 24.28 -1.82
CA PRO A 117 -11.26 22.92 -1.74
C PRO A 117 -12.62 22.75 -2.40
N GLU A 118 -13.51 23.72 -2.30
CA GLU A 118 -14.85 23.65 -2.90
C GLU A 118 -14.78 23.60 -4.43
N TYR A 119 -13.88 24.40 -5.03
CA TYR A 119 -13.58 24.28 -6.46
C TYR A 119 -13.06 22.90 -6.82
N GLY A 120 -12.13 22.35 -6.02
CA GLY A 120 -11.57 21.03 -6.25
C GLY A 120 -12.61 19.92 -6.24
N VAL A 121 -13.47 19.91 -5.23
CA VAL A 121 -14.59 18.97 -5.11
C VAL A 121 -15.53 19.05 -6.31
N ALA A 122 -15.93 20.27 -6.71
CA ALA A 122 -16.80 20.47 -7.86
C ALA A 122 -16.16 20.01 -9.17
N ARG A 123 -14.88 20.32 -9.37
CA ARG A 123 -14.14 19.94 -10.58
C ARG A 123 -13.93 18.43 -10.68
N ILE A 124 -13.61 17.76 -9.55
CA ILE A 124 -13.49 16.29 -9.49
C ILE A 124 -14.84 15.65 -9.85
N ALA A 125 -15.95 16.13 -9.29
CA ALA A 125 -17.27 15.61 -9.59
C ALA A 125 -17.66 15.81 -11.07
N GLU A 126 -17.31 16.96 -11.67
CA GLU A 126 -17.45 17.22 -13.11
C GLU A 126 -16.69 16.16 -13.92
N GLY A 127 -15.40 15.97 -13.64
CA GLY A 127 -14.56 15.01 -14.34
C GLY A 127 -15.05 13.56 -14.18
N LEU A 128 -15.50 13.17 -12.99
CA LEU A 128 -16.09 11.85 -12.75
C LEU A 128 -17.40 11.63 -13.54
N ASN A 129 -18.24 12.65 -13.69
CA ASN A 129 -19.42 12.57 -14.55
C ASN A 129 -19.05 12.30 -16.02
N GLU A 130 -18.00 12.96 -16.54
CA GLU A 130 -17.51 12.72 -17.90
C GLU A 130 -16.88 11.32 -18.05
N VAL A 131 -16.10 10.89 -17.05
CA VAL A 131 -15.47 9.56 -17.03
C VAL A 131 -16.51 8.47 -17.03
N LEU A 132 -17.52 8.54 -16.16
CA LEU A 132 -18.58 7.54 -16.05
C LEU A 132 -19.43 7.46 -17.31
N GLU A 133 -19.77 8.60 -17.94
CA GLU A 133 -20.47 8.61 -19.21
C GLU A 133 -19.64 7.97 -20.33
N GLY A 134 -18.33 8.28 -20.39
CA GLY A 134 -17.42 7.71 -21.41
C GLY A 134 -17.05 6.25 -21.18
N THR A 135 -17.44 5.64 -20.05
CA THR A 135 -17.15 4.23 -19.69
C THR A 135 -18.40 3.47 -19.25
N LYS A 136 -19.57 3.90 -19.68
CA LYS A 136 -20.86 3.35 -19.25
C LYS A 136 -21.11 1.89 -19.65
N GLU A 137 -20.35 1.39 -20.61
CA GLU A 137 -20.39 0.00 -21.06
C GLU A 137 -19.58 -0.96 -20.18
N THR A 138 -18.86 -0.44 -19.17
CA THR A 138 -18.07 -1.24 -18.22
C THR A 138 -18.73 -1.27 -16.85
N ASP A 139 -18.46 -2.35 -16.09
CA ASP A 139 -18.89 -2.51 -14.69
C ASP A 139 -17.76 -2.20 -13.70
N VAL A 140 -16.69 -1.51 -14.15
CA VAL A 140 -15.55 -1.16 -13.30
C VAL A 140 -15.93 -0.04 -12.34
N ASN A 141 -15.76 -0.28 -11.06
CA ASN A 141 -15.94 0.73 -10.01
C ASN A 141 -14.70 1.61 -9.88
N ILE A 142 -14.90 2.88 -9.59
CA ILE A 142 -13.87 3.83 -9.21
C ILE A 142 -13.88 3.95 -7.69
N ALA A 143 -12.83 3.45 -7.03
CA ALA A 143 -12.66 3.54 -5.59
C ALA A 143 -11.89 4.82 -5.25
N LEU A 144 -12.58 5.86 -4.81
CA LEU A 144 -11.96 7.11 -4.37
C LEU A 144 -11.17 6.86 -3.09
N GLU A 145 -9.90 7.22 -3.09
CA GLU A 145 -9.04 6.97 -1.95
C GLU A 145 -9.16 8.07 -0.89
N THR A 146 -9.17 7.67 0.39
CA THR A 146 -8.97 8.60 1.50
C THR A 146 -7.56 9.15 1.45
N MET A 147 -7.38 10.47 1.51
CA MET A 147 -6.10 11.14 1.34
C MET A 147 -5.57 11.75 2.64
N ALA A 148 -4.25 11.87 2.76
CA ALA A 148 -3.59 12.49 3.91
C ALA A 148 -3.83 14.00 4.02
N GLY A 149 -4.26 14.64 2.93
CA GLY A 149 -4.44 16.10 2.86
C GLY A 149 -3.13 16.85 2.69
N LYS A 150 -2.16 16.27 2.00
CA LYS A 150 -0.88 16.88 1.70
C LYS A 150 -1.06 18.00 0.65
N GLY A 151 -0.69 19.22 1.02
CA GLY A 151 -0.84 20.37 0.15
C GLY A 151 -2.30 20.69 -0.16
N SER A 152 -2.71 20.50 -1.41
CA SER A 152 -4.07 20.79 -1.91
C SER A 152 -4.86 19.54 -2.31
N GLU A 153 -4.47 18.35 -1.79
CA GLU A 153 -5.18 17.10 -2.02
C GLU A 153 -6.61 17.16 -1.46
N ILE A 154 -7.56 16.64 -2.25
CA ILE A 154 -8.97 16.44 -1.87
C ILE A 154 -9.16 14.96 -1.48
N GLY A 155 -10.05 14.71 -0.52
CA GLY A 155 -10.31 13.37 0.05
C GLY A 155 -9.71 13.20 1.44
N ARG A 156 -9.23 14.30 2.05
CA ARG A 156 -8.71 14.32 3.42
C ARG A 156 -9.79 13.99 4.44
N THR A 157 -11.01 14.47 4.21
CA THR A 157 -12.13 14.19 5.10
C THR A 157 -13.19 13.33 4.42
N PHE A 158 -13.95 12.59 5.21
CA PHE A 158 -15.06 11.78 4.70
C PHE A 158 -16.13 12.66 4.06
N GLU A 159 -16.33 13.88 4.57
CA GLU A 159 -17.26 14.89 4.02
C GLU A 159 -16.83 15.34 2.62
N GLU A 160 -15.53 15.50 2.35
CA GLU A 160 -15.03 15.81 0.99
C GLU A 160 -15.37 14.69 0.01
N LEU A 161 -15.13 13.43 0.39
CA LEU A 161 -15.46 12.26 -0.44
C LEU A 161 -16.97 12.14 -0.64
N ALA A 162 -17.78 12.29 0.42
CA ALA A 162 -19.23 12.29 0.35
C ALA A 162 -19.74 13.39 -0.60
N SER A 163 -19.20 14.61 -0.49
CA SER A 163 -19.57 15.72 -1.35
C SER A 163 -19.24 15.47 -2.83
N ILE A 164 -18.12 14.81 -3.14
CA ILE A 164 -17.81 14.36 -4.51
C ILE A 164 -18.88 13.38 -4.99
N ILE A 165 -19.14 12.32 -4.19
CA ILE A 165 -20.06 11.25 -4.54
C ILE A 165 -21.48 11.81 -4.77
N GLU A 166 -21.96 12.69 -3.92
CA GLU A 166 -23.29 13.28 -4.01
C GLU A 166 -23.48 14.17 -5.27
N ARG A 167 -22.40 14.82 -5.74
CA ARG A 167 -22.43 15.68 -6.93
C ARG A 167 -22.34 14.90 -8.24
N VAL A 168 -21.97 13.62 -8.19
CA VAL A 168 -21.93 12.75 -9.35
C VAL A 168 -23.32 12.17 -9.60
N ARG A 169 -23.87 12.38 -10.82
CA ARG A 169 -25.26 12.04 -11.17
C ARG A 169 -25.56 10.55 -11.08
N ASP A 170 -24.62 9.73 -11.58
CA ASP A 170 -24.74 8.26 -11.60
C ASP A 170 -23.58 7.67 -10.79
N ASN A 171 -23.71 7.73 -9.48
CA ASN A 171 -22.63 7.42 -8.55
C ASN A 171 -22.59 5.96 -8.06
N HIS A 172 -23.37 5.06 -8.67
CA HIS A 172 -23.44 3.65 -8.24
C HIS A 172 -22.11 2.91 -8.43
N ARG A 173 -21.26 3.37 -9.36
CA ARG A 173 -19.89 2.85 -9.57
C ARG A 173 -18.82 3.57 -8.77
N LEU A 174 -19.18 4.56 -7.94
CA LEU A 174 -18.25 5.19 -7.02
C LEU A 174 -18.23 4.42 -5.71
N THR A 175 -17.06 3.92 -5.37
CA THR A 175 -16.75 3.24 -4.11
C THR A 175 -15.60 3.97 -3.41
N VAL A 176 -15.12 3.46 -2.30
CA VAL A 176 -14.03 4.08 -1.54
C VAL A 176 -12.92 3.07 -1.29
N CYS A 177 -11.68 3.54 -1.40
CA CYS A 177 -10.50 2.90 -0.87
C CYS A 177 -10.10 3.59 0.43
N MET A 178 -10.09 2.86 1.55
CA MET A 178 -9.56 3.36 2.82
C MET A 178 -8.05 3.10 2.88
N ASP A 179 -7.23 4.12 3.13
CA ASP A 179 -5.81 3.96 3.43
C ASP A 179 -5.52 4.30 4.89
N THR A 180 -4.90 3.36 5.62
CA THR A 180 -4.64 3.54 7.06
C THR A 180 -3.62 4.64 7.34
N CYS A 181 -2.58 4.79 6.52
CA CYS A 181 -1.61 5.88 6.65
C CYS A 181 -2.27 7.22 6.34
N HIS A 182 -3.06 7.31 5.27
CA HIS A 182 -3.73 8.55 4.89
C HIS A 182 -4.75 9.00 5.94
N MET A 183 -5.60 8.10 6.42
CA MET A 183 -6.55 8.43 7.50
C MET A 183 -5.83 8.90 8.76
N HIS A 184 -4.76 8.22 9.18
CA HIS A 184 -3.95 8.64 10.34
C HIS A 184 -3.32 10.02 10.12
N ASP A 185 -2.69 10.25 8.97
CA ASP A 185 -2.06 11.52 8.63
C ASP A 185 -3.09 12.66 8.43
N ALA A 186 -4.33 12.33 8.04
CA ALA A 186 -5.45 13.27 7.97
C ALA A 186 -5.99 13.67 9.36
N GLY A 187 -5.74 12.84 10.40
CA GLY A 187 -6.13 13.13 11.78
C GLY A 187 -7.13 12.16 12.40
N TYR A 188 -7.59 11.14 11.68
CA TYR A 188 -8.48 10.11 12.22
C TYR A 188 -7.74 9.22 13.25
N ASP A 189 -8.38 8.95 14.38
CA ASP A 189 -7.80 8.14 15.48
C ASP A 189 -7.97 6.63 15.23
N ILE A 190 -7.31 6.12 14.19
CA ILE A 190 -7.32 4.69 13.89
C ILE A 190 -6.54 3.85 14.91
N VAL A 191 -5.72 4.50 15.74
CA VAL A 191 -4.92 3.85 16.79
C VAL A 191 -5.74 3.65 18.06
N GLY A 192 -6.46 4.66 18.51
CA GLY A 192 -7.19 4.63 19.76
C GLY A 192 -8.66 4.25 19.60
N ASP A 193 -9.31 4.61 18.49
CA ASP A 193 -10.77 4.41 18.29
C ASP A 193 -11.13 4.08 16.83
N ILE A 194 -10.65 2.96 16.33
CA ILE A 194 -11.03 2.49 14.97
C ILE A 194 -12.54 2.30 14.82
N ASP A 195 -13.22 1.81 15.87
CA ASP A 195 -14.69 1.66 15.85
C ASP A 195 -15.41 3.00 15.66
N GLY A 196 -14.92 4.07 16.32
CA GLY A 196 -15.45 5.42 16.15
C GLY A 196 -15.21 5.96 14.75
N VAL A 197 -14.02 5.75 14.20
CA VAL A 197 -13.69 6.16 12.82
C VAL A 197 -14.59 5.45 11.81
N LEU A 198 -14.77 4.13 11.94
CA LEU A 198 -15.66 3.37 11.04
C LEU A 198 -17.13 3.76 11.19
N ARG A 199 -17.61 4.06 12.39
CA ARG A 199 -18.97 4.61 12.59
C ARG A 199 -19.12 5.98 11.91
N GLN A 200 -18.15 6.89 12.07
CA GLN A 200 -18.17 8.18 11.40
C GLN A 200 -18.21 8.01 9.88
N PHE A 201 -17.42 7.09 9.34
CA PHE A 201 -17.45 6.79 7.90
C PHE A 201 -18.81 6.25 7.46
N ASP A 202 -19.39 5.32 8.23
CA ASP A 202 -20.71 4.74 7.93
C ASP A 202 -21.82 5.80 7.92
N ASP A 203 -21.80 6.70 8.90
CA ASP A 203 -22.77 7.80 9.00
C ASP A 203 -22.69 8.81 7.85
N ILE A 204 -21.49 9.03 7.29
CA ILE A 204 -21.25 10.06 6.27
C ILE A 204 -21.33 9.49 4.85
N ILE A 205 -20.76 8.30 4.60
CA ILE A 205 -20.61 7.72 3.26
C ILE A 205 -21.35 6.38 3.14
N GLY A 206 -21.29 5.54 4.18
CA GLY A 206 -21.75 4.17 4.20
C GLY A 206 -20.62 3.15 4.00
N LEU A 207 -20.49 2.19 4.93
CA LEU A 207 -19.46 1.13 4.88
C LEU A 207 -19.64 0.16 3.70
N ASP A 208 -20.81 0.09 3.10
CA ASP A 208 -21.09 -0.68 1.90
C ASP A 208 -20.32 -0.16 0.66
N ARG A 209 -19.93 1.11 0.68
CA ARG A 209 -19.08 1.70 -0.37
C ARG A 209 -17.59 1.37 -0.25
N VAL A 210 -17.12 0.81 0.86
CA VAL A 210 -15.72 0.39 0.98
C VAL A 210 -15.45 -0.81 0.08
N ALA A 211 -14.65 -0.63 -0.97
CA ALA A 211 -14.28 -1.68 -1.91
C ALA A 211 -12.87 -2.23 -1.69
N VAL A 212 -11.94 -1.40 -1.22
CA VAL A 212 -10.52 -1.72 -1.06
C VAL A 212 -10.02 -1.09 0.25
N VAL A 213 -9.05 -1.71 0.90
CA VAL A 213 -8.35 -1.14 2.05
C VAL A 213 -6.85 -1.21 1.81
N HIS A 214 -6.18 -0.07 1.75
CA HIS A 214 -4.72 0.00 1.77
C HIS A 214 -4.23 -0.07 3.22
N ILE A 215 -3.28 -0.96 3.46
CA ILE A 215 -2.71 -1.21 4.78
C ILE A 215 -1.28 -0.72 4.82
N ASN A 216 -1.09 0.43 5.44
CA ASN A 216 0.19 1.11 5.54
C ASN A 216 0.37 1.66 6.95
N ASP A 217 1.56 1.53 7.53
CA ASP A 217 1.93 2.27 8.72
C ASP A 217 2.42 3.67 8.33
N SER A 218 2.43 4.62 9.25
CA SER A 218 2.86 6.00 8.96
C SER A 218 4.15 6.36 9.66
N LYS A 219 5.07 7.03 8.93
CA LYS A 219 6.28 7.63 9.50
C LYS A 219 6.00 8.87 10.36
N ASN A 220 4.78 9.36 10.38
CA ASN A 220 4.43 10.64 10.96
C ASN A 220 3.44 10.48 12.12
N PRO A 221 3.41 11.43 13.06
CA PRO A 221 2.35 11.48 14.05
C PRO A 221 0.99 11.79 13.39
N GLN A 222 -0.08 11.41 14.07
CA GLN A 222 -1.45 11.67 13.65
C GLN A 222 -1.68 13.14 13.28
N GLY A 223 -2.36 13.38 12.16
CA GLY A 223 -2.69 14.71 11.69
C GLY A 223 -1.56 15.46 10.98
N ALA A 224 -0.45 14.78 10.65
CA ALA A 224 0.73 15.40 10.04
C ALA A 224 0.53 15.85 8.58
N ALA A 225 -0.46 15.36 7.87
CA ALA A 225 -0.74 15.65 6.45
C ALA A 225 0.48 15.43 5.54
N LYS A 226 1.17 14.27 5.65
CA LYS A 226 2.46 14.03 4.98
C LYS A 226 2.46 12.90 3.96
N ASP A 227 1.63 11.87 4.15
CA ASP A 227 1.62 10.70 3.28
C ASP A 227 3.04 10.10 3.12
N ARG A 228 3.48 9.38 4.14
CA ARG A 228 4.77 8.69 4.15
C ARG A 228 4.62 7.36 4.84
N HIS A 229 4.51 6.32 4.03
CA HIS A 229 4.36 4.94 4.50
C HIS A 229 5.61 4.45 5.25
N ALA A 230 5.39 3.71 6.30
CA ALA A 230 6.37 2.94 7.04
C ALA A 230 6.04 1.44 6.90
N PRO A 231 7.02 0.54 7.09
CA PRO A 231 6.74 -0.88 7.25
C PRO A 231 5.82 -1.11 8.46
N ILE A 232 4.98 -2.13 8.37
CA ILE A 232 4.01 -2.46 9.42
C ILE A 232 4.71 -2.65 10.78
N GLY A 233 4.22 -1.94 11.80
CA GLY A 233 4.75 -2.00 13.17
C GLY A 233 5.97 -1.12 13.44
N SER A 234 6.47 -0.41 12.42
CA SER A 234 7.64 0.47 12.57
C SER A 234 7.30 1.95 12.53
N GLY A 235 6.04 2.29 12.33
CA GLY A 235 5.55 3.66 12.28
C GLY A 235 4.78 4.09 13.53
N TRP A 236 4.01 5.15 13.39
CA TRP A 236 3.21 5.74 14.46
C TRP A 236 1.87 5.05 14.68
N ILE A 237 1.36 4.31 13.70
CA ILE A 237 0.12 3.52 13.83
C ILE A 237 0.42 2.25 14.64
N GLY A 238 1.47 1.53 14.25
CA GLY A 238 1.92 0.32 14.90
C GLY A 238 1.12 -0.94 14.52
N PHE A 239 1.76 -2.10 14.74
CA PHE A 239 1.19 -3.39 14.34
C PHE A 239 -0.18 -3.68 14.95
N GLU A 240 -0.35 -3.44 16.26
CA GLU A 240 -1.59 -3.77 16.96
C GLU A 240 -2.81 -3.05 16.38
N ALA A 241 -2.67 -1.76 16.05
CA ALA A 241 -3.75 -0.98 15.45
C ALA A 241 -4.07 -1.46 14.04
N ILE A 242 -3.04 -1.68 13.22
CA ILE A 242 -3.22 -2.20 11.85
C ILE A 242 -3.84 -3.61 11.88
N ASN A 243 -3.41 -4.47 12.78
CA ASN A 243 -3.97 -5.81 12.93
C ASN A 243 -5.46 -5.77 13.32
N ARG A 244 -5.87 -4.81 14.17
CA ARG A 244 -7.30 -4.57 14.46
C ARG A 244 -8.08 -4.15 13.21
N VAL A 245 -7.52 -3.28 12.37
CA VAL A 245 -8.15 -2.89 11.09
C VAL A 245 -8.33 -4.09 10.17
N VAL A 246 -7.27 -4.87 9.97
CA VAL A 246 -7.28 -6.04 9.06
C VAL A 246 -8.30 -7.10 9.48
N HIS A 247 -8.50 -7.28 10.79
CA HIS A 247 -9.42 -8.26 11.35
C HIS A 247 -10.77 -7.68 11.78
N HIS A 248 -11.06 -6.41 11.46
CA HIS A 248 -12.31 -5.78 11.84
C HIS A 248 -13.49 -6.35 11.04
N ASP A 249 -14.56 -6.74 11.73
CA ASP A 249 -15.73 -7.39 11.12
C ASP A 249 -16.40 -6.54 10.04
N ALA A 250 -16.44 -5.22 10.19
CA ALA A 250 -17.02 -4.29 9.21
C ALA A 250 -16.25 -4.26 7.88
N LEU A 251 -14.97 -4.65 7.88
CA LEU A 251 -14.12 -4.67 6.69
C LEU A 251 -13.91 -6.08 6.13
N LYS A 252 -14.54 -7.07 6.74
CA LYS A 252 -14.41 -8.47 6.36
C LYS A 252 -14.74 -8.71 4.88
N GLY A 253 -13.86 -9.47 4.22
CA GLY A 253 -14.03 -9.84 2.80
C GLY A 253 -13.54 -8.79 1.81
N ARG A 254 -13.12 -7.62 2.27
CA ARG A 254 -12.46 -6.62 1.42
C ARG A 254 -11.03 -7.06 1.10
N PRO A 255 -10.46 -6.68 -0.06
CA PRO A 255 -9.04 -6.83 -0.34
C PRO A 255 -8.24 -5.81 0.49
N PHE A 256 -7.25 -6.32 1.21
CA PHE A 256 -6.27 -5.52 1.95
C PHE A 256 -4.96 -5.50 1.17
N ILE A 257 -4.45 -4.32 0.84
CA ILE A 257 -3.28 -4.12 -0.02
C ILE A 257 -2.19 -3.36 0.72
N LEU A 258 -1.01 -3.93 0.79
CA LEU A 258 0.19 -3.30 1.34
C LEU A 258 0.90 -2.47 0.26
N GLU A 259 1.28 -1.25 0.62
CA GLU A 259 2.12 -0.37 -0.17
C GLU A 259 3.34 0.10 0.64
N THR A 260 3.73 -0.70 1.61
CA THR A 260 4.84 -0.40 2.51
C THR A 260 6.16 -0.28 1.73
N PRO A 261 7.07 0.61 2.18
CA PRO A 261 8.29 0.88 1.43
C PRO A 261 9.26 -0.29 1.46
N TRP A 262 9.98 -0.45 0.37
CA TRP A 262 11.13 -1.36 0.34
C TRP A 262 12.24 -0.81 1.23
N ILE A 263 12.89 -1.68 1.99
CA ILE A 263 14.02 -1.31 2.83
C ILE A 263 15.30 -1.46 2.02
N GLY A 264 16.03 -0.35 1.88
CA GLY A 264 17.29 -0.24 1.13
C GLY A 264 17.15 0.47 -0.21
N LYS A 265 18.28 0.84 -0.77
CA LYS A 265 18.36 1.62 -2.01
C LYS A 265 18.62 0.82 -3.26
N ASN A 266 18.89 -0.46 -3.17
CA ASN A 266 19.33 -1.22 -4.31
C ASN A 266 18.41 -2.41 -4.51
N ASP A 267 17.62 -2.35 -5.59
CA ASP A 267 16.63 -3.36 -5.97
C ASP A 267 17.17 -4.79 -6.08
N LYS A 268 18.50 -4.94 -6.08
CA LYS A 268 19.14 -6.25 -6.18
C LYS A 268 19.37 -6.95 -4.85
N THR A 269 19.32 -6.23 -3.74
CA THR A 269 19.74 -6.75 -2.43
C THR A 269 18.75 -6.52 -1.30
N VAL A 270 17.78 -5.65 -1.49
CA VAL A 270 16.78 -5.36 -0.48
C VAL A 270 15.40 -5.58 -1.07
N ARG A 271 14.64 -6.45 -0.43
CA ARG A 271 13.30 -6.82 -0.87
C ARG A 271 12.24 -6.08 -0.08
N PRO A 272 11.01 -5.96 -0.60
CA PRO A 272 9.88 -5.52 0.20
C PRO A 272 9.66 -6.48 1.37
N MET A 273 9.12 -5.95 2.45
CA MET A 273 8.74 -6.75 3.60
C MET A 273 7.43 -7.52 3.41
N TYR A 274 6.80 -7.42 2.25
CA TYR A 274 5.45 -7.93 2.00
C TYR A 274 5.23 -9.36 2.44
N GLU A 275 6.20 -10.25 2.20
CA GLU A 275 6.09 -11.65 2.60
C GLU A 275 5.96 -11.80 4.12
N ALA A 276 6.82 -11.12 4.88
CA ALA A 276 6.78 -11.14 6.34
C ALA A 276 5.53 -10.42 6.88
N GLU A 277 5.19 -9.27 6.32
CA GLU A 277 4.02 -8.48 6.74
C GLU A 277 2.71 -9.23 6.50
N ILE A 278 2.56 -9.89 5.35
CA ILE A 278 1.39 -10.72 5.03
C ILE A 278 1.29 -11.91 5.98
N ALA A 279 2.40 -12.61 6.24
CA ALA A 279 2.41 -13.75 7.15
C ALA A 279 2.07 -13.34 8.58
N LEU A 280 2.62 -12.22 9.05
CA LEU A 280 2.33 -11.68 10.38
C LEU A 280 0.86 -11.30 10.55
N LEU A 281 0.30 -10.60 9.56
CA LEU A 281 -1.11 -10.19 9.59
C LEU A 281 -2.08 -11.39 9.44
N ARG A 282 -1.61 -12.53 8.89
CA ARG A 282 -2.33 -13.80 8.88
C ARG A 282 -2.08 -14.66 10.10
N ALA A 283 -1.04 -14.39 10.87
CA ALA A 283 -0.54 -15.24 11.94
C ALA A 283 -0.05 -16.62 11.46
N ASP A 284 0.49 -16.70 10.22
CA ASP A 284 1.05 -17.93 9.63
C ASP A 284 2.59 -17.87 9.42
N VAL A 285 3.25 -17.04 10.19
CA VAL A 285 4.68 -16.74 10.10
C VAL A 285 5.56 -18.01 10.26
N GLU A 286 5.27 -18.84 11.25
CA GLU A 286 6.06 -20.03 11.51
C GLU A 286 5.87 -21.12 10.42
N GLU A 287 4.68 -21.21 9.84
CA GLU A 287 4.40 -22.10 8.71
C GLU A 287 5.21 -21.69 7.48
N ARG A 288 5.31 -20.37 7.25
CA ARG A 288 5.93 -19.85 6.03
C ARG A 288 7.45 -19.79 6.08
N PHE A 289 8.04 -19.39 7.20
CA PHE A 289 9.49 -19.17 7.35
C PHE A 289 10.20 -20.27 8.13
N GLY A 290 9.45 -21.24 8.63
CA GLY A 290 9.95 -22.31 9.49
C GLY A 290 10.02 -21.95 10.96
N GLY A 291 10.07 -22.95 11.81
CA GLY A 291 10.20 -22.78 13.25
C GLY A 291 11.41 -21.95 13.63
N GLY A 292 11.22 -21.05 14.60
CA GLY A 292 12.27 -20.20 15.11
C GLY A 292 12.42 -18.83 14.42
N PHE A 293 11.62 -18.52 13.37
CA PHE A 293 11.70 -17.21 12.70
C PHE A 293 11.50 -16.05 13.69
N LEU A 294 10.45 -16.12 14.49
CA LEU A 294 10.14 -15.07 15.47
C LEU A 294 11.20 -15.02 16.59
N GLU A 295 11.68 -16.16 17.04
CA GLU A 295 12.73 -16.24 18.04
C GLU A 295 14.04 -15.61 17.54
N ASP A 296 14.42 -15.90 16.29
CA ASP A 296 15.59 -15.27 15.65
C ASP A 296 15.41 -13.75 15.51
N VAL A 297 14.23 -13.32 15.08
CA VAL A 297 13.92 -11.88 14.96
C VAL A 297 13.97 -11.20 16.35
N GLU A 298 13.47 -11.85 17.41
CA GLU A 298 13.55 -11.33 18.78
C GLU A 298 15.00 -11.27 19.28
N ARG A 299 15.79 -12.30 19.01
CA ARG A 299 17.23 -12.33 19.35
C ARG A 299 17.99 -11.21 18.66
N LEU A 300 17.76 -11.01 17.35
CA LEU A 300 18.36 -9.92 16.57
C LEU A 300 17.94 -8.57 17.10
N HIS A 301 16.65 -8.37 17.36
CA HIS A 301 16.12 -7.12 17.89
C HIS A 301 16.77 -6.78 19.24
N HIS A 302 16.83 -7.77 20.14
CA HIS A 302 17.46 -7.61 21.44
C HIS A 302 18.98 -7.32 21.33
N PHE A 303 19.66 -7.96 20.40
CA PHE A 303 21.07 -7.72 20.14
C PHE A 303 21.32 -6.28 19.71
N TYR A 304 20.58 -5.80 18.70
CA TYR A 304 20.74 -4.44 18.20
C TYR A 304 20.32 -3.39 19.23
N ASP A 305 19.25 -3.63 19.96
CA ASP A 305 18.78 -2.76 21.04
C ASP A 305 19.86 -2.53 22.12
N LYS A 306 20.64 -3.58 22.44
CA LYS A 306 21.73 -3.52 23.43
C LYS A 306 23.06 -3.05 22.87
N SER A 307 23.33 -3.31 21.61
CA SER A 307 24.61 -2.94 20.99
C SER A 307 24.74 -1.43 20.76
N GLY A 308 23.65 -0.67 20.86
CA GLY A 308 23.60 0.76 20.54
C GLY A 308 23.73 1.06 19.05
N ILE A 309 23.74 0.03 18.19
CA ILE A 309 23.78 0.18 16.72
C ILE A 309 22.40 0.60 16.20
N VAL A 310 21.35 0.11 16.86
CA VAL A 310 19.95 0.42 16.55
C VAL A 310 19.29 1.04 17.77
N PRO A 311 18.93 2.34 17.75
CA PRO A 311 18.16 2.93 18.82
C PRO A 311 16.77 2.31 18.92
N ARG A 312 16.39 1.96 20.14
CA ARG A 312 15.22 1.18 20.50
C ARG A 312 13.90 1.64 19.92
N ARG A 313 13.73 2.93 19.74
CA ARG A 313 12.43 3.52 19.39
C ARG A 313 12.28 3.87 17.91
N TYR A 314 13.36 3.90 17.16
CA TYR A 314 13.39 4.53 15.83
C TYR A 314 14.19 3.70 14.83
N VAL A 315 13.76 2.48 14.62
CA VAL A 315 14.43 1.57 13.69
C VAL A 315 14.58 2.18 12.29
N LEU A 316 13.54 2.85 11.80
CA LEU A 316 13.62 3.53 10.52
C LEU A 316 14.59 4.71 10.54
N GLU A 317 14.62 5.48 11.62
CA GLU A 317 15.57 6.58 11.77
C GLU A 317 17.00 6.05 11.83
N THR A 318 17.23 4.93 12.51
CA THR A 318 18.54 4.28 12.53
C THR A 318 18.94 3.77 11.16
N TRP A 319 18.01 3.16 10.43
CA TRP A 319 18.24 2.75 9.06
C TRP A 319 18.60 3.94 8.18
N GLU A 320 17.87 5.05 8.31
CA GLU A 320 18.18 6.29 7.62
C GLU A 320 19.54 6.88 8.04
N LEU A 321 19.90 6.79 9.32
CA LEU A 321 21.21 7.20 9.82
C LEU A 321 22.32 6.34 9.24
N LEU A 322 22.19 5.02 9.24
CA LEU A 322 23.17 4.11 8.64
C LEU A 322 23.32 4.37 7.13
N LYS A 323 22.23 4.59 6.42
CA LYS A 323 22.26 4.96 5.00
C LYS A 323 22.91 6.33 4.78
N SER A 324 22.63 7.29 5.66
CA SER A 324 23.20 8.64 5.59
C SER A 324 24.70 8.61 5.84
N ASP A 325 25.16 7.84 6.82
CA ASP A 325 26.58 7.65 7.11
C ASP A 325 27.31 6.96 5.94
N ALA A 326 26.74 5.86 5.43
CA ALA A 326 27.30 5.19 4.26
C ALA A 326 27.38 6.10 3.03
N LYS A 327 26.33 6.94 2.81
CA LYS A 327 26.34 7.95 1.75
C LYS A 327 27.40 9.02 1.95
N ALA A 328 27.56 9.54 3.18
CA ALA A 328 28.56 10.56 3.50
C ALA A 328 29.98 10.04 3.27
N ARG A 329 30.23 8.76 3.57
CA ARG A 329 31.51 8.07 3.32
C ARG A 329 31.67 7.60 1.86
N LYS A 330 30.64 7.77 1.02
CA LYS A 330 30.57 7.21 -0.34
C LYS A 330 30.72 5.68 -0.37
N ALA A 331 30.27 5.02 0.67
CA ALA A 331 30.25 3.58 0.79
C ALA A 331 29.15 2.95 -0.11
N ASP A 332 29.23 1.64 -0.33
CA ASP A 332 28.19 0.89 -1.05
C ASP A 332 26.84 1.05 -0.29
N PRO A 333 25.75 1.33 -1.01
CA PRO A 333 24.40 1.43 -0.39
C PRO A 333 23.94 0.17 0.37
N ARG A 334 24.55 -0.98 0.13
CA ARG A 334 24.27 -2.26 0.80
C ARG A 334 24.98 -2.40 2.13
N GLU A 335 26.10 -1.70 2.32
CA GLU A 335 26.97 -1.81 3.50
C GLU A 335 26.22 -1.79 4.85
N PRO A 336 25.20 -0.94 5.06
CA PRO A 336 24.48 -0.94 6.32
C PRO A 336 23.83 -2.29 6.68
N LEU A 337 23.23 -3.00 5.70
CA LEU A 337 22.62 -4.30 5.95
C LEU A 337 23.66 -5.41 6.09
N GLU A 338 24.67 -5.42 5.23
CA GLU A 338 25.80 -6.33 5.29
C GLU A 338 26.52 -6.22 6.66
N ARG A 339 26.75 -5.01 7.11
CA ARG A 339 27.35 -4.76 8.44
C ARG A 339 26.50 -5.29 9.59
N LEU A 340 25.18 -5.09 9.53
CA LEU A 340 24.29 -5.62 10.57
C LEU A 340 24.29 -7.13 10.56
N TYR A 341 24.33 -7.74 9.37
CA TYR A 341 24.39 -9.18 9.19
C TYR A 341 25.70 -9.76 9.73
N ASP A 342 26.84 -9.21 9.32
CA ASP A 342 28.16 -9.64 9.79
C ASP A 342 28.25 -9.61 11.32
N LEU A 343 27.77 -8.54 11.93
CA LEU A 343 27.72 -8.40 13.38
C LEU A 343 26.84 -9.47 14.06
N ALA A 344 25.72 -9.82 13.46
CA ALA A 344 24.85 -10.87 13.97
C ALA A 344 25.53 -12.26 13.92
N ILE A 345 26.25 -12.56 12.85
CA ILE A 345 27.03 -13.79 12.69
C ILE A 345 28.22 -13.84 13.68
N GLU A 346 29.02 -12.76 13.74
CA GLU A 346 30.16 -12.67 14.65
C GLU A 346 29.76 -12.86 16.12
N ASN A 347 28.60 -12.36 16.50
CA ASN A 347 28.07 -12.46 17.86
C ASN A 347 27.18 -13.70 18.08
N LYS A 348 27.11 -14.61 17.12
CA LYS A 348 26.30 -15.84 17.20
C LYS A 348 24.83 -15.59 17.56
N VAL A 349 24.27 -14.51 17.04
CA VAL A 349 22.86 -14.16 17.23
C VAL A 349 22.00 -14.98 16.28
N LEU A 350 22.50 -15.23 15.06
CA LEU A 350 21.91 -16.14 14.09
C LEU A 350 22.64 -17.48 14.13
N ASP A 351 21.90 -18.54 14.32
CA ASP A 351 22.36 -19.94 14.31
C ASP A 351 21.67 -20.67 13.15
N GLY A 352 22.41 -21.21 12.21
CA GLY A 352 21.87 -22.10 11.20
C GLY A 352 22.26 -21.75 9.77
N ASP A 353 21.83 -22.62 8.84
CA ASP A 353 22.00 -22.45 7.40
C ASP A 353 20.81 -21.65 6.86
N TYR A 354 20.96 -20.35 6.79
CA TYR A 354 19.96 -19.47 6.18
C TYR A 354 20.41 -19.04 4.78
N SER A 355 19.46 -19.00 3.84
CA SER A 355 19.70 -18.32 2.57
C SER A 355 19.86 -16.82 2.80
N GLU A 356 20.54 -16.12 1.89
CA GLU A 356 20.67 -14.65 1.93
C GLU A 356 19.30 -13.96 2.08
N GLU A 357 18.28 -14.51 1.41
CA GLU A 357 16.91 -14.03 1.49
C GLU A 357 16.30 -14.16 2.90
N GLN A 358 16.46 -15.31 3.51
CA GLN A 358 15.96 -15.57 4.87
C GLN A 358 16.65 -14.70 5.91
N ILE A 359 17.93 -14.43 5.74
CA ILE A 359 18.69 -13.51 6.59
C ILE A 359 18.18 -12.08 6.43
N ASN A 360 18.03 -11.63 5.21
CA ASN A 360 17.52 -10.29 4.92
C ASN A 360 16.12 -10.08 5.51
N LEU A 361 15.24 -11.06 5.42
CA LEU A 361 13.92 -11.00 6.03
C LEU A 361 13.98 -10.89 7.55
N ARG A 362 14.83 -11.66 8.22
CA ARG A 362 15.01 -11.62 9.68
C ARG A 362 15.57 -10.30 10.15
N LEU A 363 16.63 -9.81 9.50
CA LEU A 363 17.20 -8.51 9.81
C LEU A 363 16.18 -7.38 9.62
N THR A 364 15.46 -7.43 8.52
CA THR A 364 14.44 -6.45 8.18
C THR A 364 13.28 -6.47 9.20
N ALA A 365 12.80 -7.66 9.57
CA ALA A 365 11.78 -7.82 10.61
C ALA A 365 12.27 -7.32 11.98
N SER A 366 13.52 -7.59 12.34
CA SER A 366 14.13 -7.07 13.56
C SER A 366 14.23 -5.53 13.56
N LEU A 367 14.56 -4.96 12.42
CA LEU A 367 14.66 -3.51 12.25
C LEU A 367 13.28 -2.82 12.21
N ALA A 368 12.23 -3.51 11.80
CA ALA A 368 10.88 -2.95 11.72
C ALA A 368 10.15 -2.88 13.08
N GLY A 369 10.65 -3.56 14.10
CA GLY A 369 10.14 -3.35 15.45
C GLY A 369 9.65 -4.58 16.19
N LYS A 370 9.54 -4.42 17.49
CA LYS A 370 9.29 -5.45 18.50
C LYS A 370 7.81 -5.83 18.67
N GLU A 371 6.93 -4.99 18.18
CA GLU A 371 5.48 -5.18 18.40
C GLU A 371 4.94 -6.41 17.64
N TRP A 372 5.61 -6.79 16.57
CA TRP A 372 5.31 -8.01 15.80
C TRP A 372 5.40 -9.28 16.63
N LEU A 373 6.38 -9.32 17.55
CA LEU A 373 6.74 -10.51 18.31
C LEU A 373 5.77 -10.86 19.43
N LYS A 374 4.89 -9.94 19.79
CA LYS A 374 3.99 -10.14 20.93
C LYS A 374 2.69 -10.88 20.58
N GLN A 375 2.36 -11.02 19.30
CA GLN A 375 1.06 -11.51 18.85
C GLN A 375 1.12 -12.76 17.95
N ALA A 376 2.29 -13.19 17.55
CA ALA A 376 2.53 -14.47 16.90
C ALA A 376 2.88 -15.54 17.91
#